data_ba1aebf642a0c594ff7c4a1a470f2b43
#
_entry.id   ba1aebf642a0c594ff7c4a1a470f2b43
#
_cell.length_a   1.000
_cell.length_b   1.000
_cell.length_c   1.000
_cell.angle_alpha   90.00
_cell.angle_beta   90.00
_cell.angle_gamma   90.00
#
_symmetry.space_group_name_H-M   'P 1'
#
loop_
_entity.id
_entity.type
_entity.pdbx_description
1 polymer ?
#
loop_
_entity_poly.entity_id
_entity_poly.type
_entity_poly.pdbx_seq_one_letter_code
_entity_poly.pdbx_strand_id
1 'polypeptide(L)'
;MQDMKGYRDEFLGVLKQTNNHYGTEIIDLVINDIHFDYHRWLHPFQGDWELKEVFTEEKLNNLSKIITEGSTVIDIGAQTGNMTVAYSLFADKVLAFECNPATYEVLEKNAELNTNIFPYNYAVSDEEGPLEFHYSDDGLCNGGYAERTEFGIGNTGHRIPIDVWAVKLEDFVVWEDDSMDGDKISLIKIDTEGHDKEILKTIRNMIEAHKPVIITEIYNGLTEVEINDLLGTIHSLGYKAYDEEINNLDIDNLGKEIKSFRDINPTSGHNLICVSD
;
A
#
# COMPACT_ATOMS: atom_id res chain seq x y z
N MET A 1 -3.81 -22.08 8.13
CA MET A 1 -3.39 -21.33 6.93
C MET A 1 -3.41 -22.24 5.72
N GLN A 2 -4.10 -21.84 4.65
CA GLN A 2 -4.12 -22.60 3.40
C GLN A 2 -2.75 -22.44 2.72
N ASP A 3 -2.30 -23.48 1.99
CA ASP A 3 -1.02 -23.42 1.25
C ASP A 3 -1.17 -22.48 0.04
N MET A 4 -0.99 -21.19 0.27
CA MET A 4 -1.02 -20.16 -0.78
C MET A 4 0.16 -20.25 -1.74
N LYS A 5 1.24 -20.93 -1.34
CA LYS A 5 2.44 -21.09 -2.18
C LYS A 5 2.13 -21.87 -3.47
N GLY A 6 1.29 -22.90 -3.39
CA GLY A 6 0.89 -23.68 -4.56
C GLY A 6 0.13 -22.84 -5.60
N TYR A 7 -0.82 -22.02 -5.16
CA TYR A 7 -1.56 -21.12 -6.04
C TYR A 7 -0.67 -20.05 -6.68
N ARG A 8 0.22 -19.44 -5.88
CA ARG A 8 1.21 -18.49 -6.37
C ARG A 8 2.08 -19.10 -7.47
N ASP A 9 2.65 -20.28 -7.23
CA ASP A 9 3.55 -20.95 -8.17
C ASP A 9 2.82 -21.31 -9.49
N GLU A 10 1.56 -21.72 -9.43
CA GLU A 10 0.72 -22.00 -10.60
C GLU A 10 0.48 -20.71 -11.42
N PHE A 11 0.08 -19.63 -10.78
CA PHE A 11 -0.16 -18.35 -11.44
C PHE A 11 1.11 -17.79 -12.10
N LEU A 12 2.23 -17.76 -11.39
CA LEU A 12 3.52 -17.34 -11.95
C LEU A 12 3.96 -18.26 -13.12
N GLY A 13 3.60 -19.53 -13.06
CA GLY A 13 3.78 -20.47 -14.16
C GLY A 13 3.01 -20.07 -15.43
N VAL A 14 1.77 -19.60 -15.27
CA VAL A 14 0.96 -19.07 -16.39
C VAL A 14 1.59 -17.82 -16.97
N LEU A 15 2.00 -16.86 -16.15
CA LEU A 15 2.66 -15.64 -16.62
C LEU A 15 3.96 -15.94 -17.38
N LYS A 16 4.77 -16.89 -16.92
CA LYS A 16 5.99 -17.34 -17.62
C LYS A 16 5.68 -17.94 -18.99
N GLN A 17 4.62 -18.74 -19.10
CA GLN A 17 4.19 -19.35 -20.36
C GLN A 17 3.63 -18.33 -21.36
N THR A 18 3.04 -17.25 -20.90
CA THR A 18 2.46 -16.19 -21.73
C THR A 18 3.42 -15.04 -22.01
N ASN A 19 4.67 -15.11 -21.54
CA ASN A 19 5.67 -14.05 -21.58
C ASN A 19 5.27 -12.74 -20.84
N ASN A 20 4.40 -12.85 -19.87
CA ASN A 20 3.95 -11.73 -19.03
C ASN A 20 4.62 -11.75 -17.64
N HIS A 21 5.67 -12.53 -17.47
CA HIS A 21 6.48 -12.55 -16.26
C HIS A 21 7.76 -11.72 -16.50
N TYR A 22 7.90 -10.66 -15.73
CA TYR A 22 9.00 -9.71 -15.86
C TYR A 22 10.03 -9.89 -14.75
N GLY A 23 11.30 -9.74 -15.10
CA GLY A 23 12.39 -9.82 -14.13
C GLY A 23 12.55 -8.53 -13.32
N THR A 24 13.64 -8.47 -12.58
CA THR A 24 14.04 -7.29 -11.80
C THR A 24 15.49 -6.95 -12.06
N GLU A 25 15.87 -5.69 -11.80
CA GLU A 25 17.25 -5.25 -11.69
C GLU A 25 17.48 -4.57 -10.33
N ILE A 26 18.71 -4.65 -9.82
CA ILE A 26 19.07 -3.94 -8.58
C ILE A 26 19.51 -2.54 -8.94
N ILE A 27 18.92 -1.54 -8.30
CA ILE A 27 19.30 -0.14 -8.39
C ILE A 27 19.93 0.26 -7.05
N ASP A 28 21.14 0.78 -7.12
CA ASP A 28 21.92 1.34 -6.00
C ASP A 28 21.70 2.86 -5.97
N LEU A 29 21.27 3.40 -4.84
CA LEU A 29 20.98 4.82 -4.65
C LEU A 29 21.65 5.39 -3.41
N VAL A 30 22.03 6.66 -3.53
CA VAL A 30 22.45 7.49 -2.40
C VAL A 30 21.64 8.78 -2.42
N ILE A 31 20.79 8.97 -1.42
CA ILE A 31 19.94 10.15 -1.28
C ILE A 31 20.03 10.65 0.17
N ASN A 32 20.32 11.93 0.38
CA ASN A 32 20.50 12.51 1.71
C ASN A 32 21.55 11.75 2.58
N ASP A 33 22.65 11.31 1.97
CA ASP A 33 23.69 10.48 2.59
C ASP A 33 23.19 9.07 3.04
N ILE A 34 21.97 8.67 2.72
CA ILE A 34 21.43 7.33 2.95
C ILE A 34 21.73 6.48 1.72
N HIS A 35 22.46 5.38 1.92
CA HIS A 35 22.78 4.41 0.88
C HIS A 35 21.84 3.21 1.00
N PHE A 36 21.15 2.84 -0.08
CA PHE A 36 20.25 1.70 -0.11
C PHE A 36 20.09 1.13 -1.50
N ASP A 37 19.73 -0.14 -1.58
CA ASP A 37 19.44 -0.88 -2.79
C ASP A 37 17.99 -1.26 -2.86
N TYR A 38 17.42 -1.33 -4.07
CA TYR A 38 16.11 -1.91 -4.29
C TYR A 38 16.04 -2.64 -5.62
N HIS A 39 15.12 -3.62 -5.71
CA HIS A 39 14.76 -4.28 -6.95
C HIS A 39 13.73 -3.47 -7.71
N ARG A 40 14.12 -2.93 -8.87
CA ARG A 40 13.19 -2.36 -9.85
C ARG A 40 12.56 -3.47 -10.68
N TRP A 41 11.24 -3.45 -10.82
CA TRP A 41 10.53 -4.35 -11.72
C TRP A 41 10.71 -3.94 -13.18
N LEU A 42 11.08 -4.89 -14.06
CA LEU A 42 11.31 -4.64 -15.50
C LEU A 42 10.01 -4.73 -16.31
N HIS A 43 8.89 -4.42 -15.70
CA HIS A 43 7.63 -4.34 -16.40
C HIS A 43 7.62 -3.17 -17.38
N PRO A 44 7.11 -3.32 -18.65
CA PRO A 44 7.18 -2.29 -19.69
C PRO A 44 6.56 -0.94 -19.29
N PHE A 45 5.60 -0.95 -18.39
CA PHE A 45 4.90 0.26 -17.95
C PHE A 45 5.40 0.82 -16.61
N GLN A 46 6.36 0.17 -15.95
CA GLN A 46 6.93 0.65 -14.69
C GLN A 46 7.58 2.03 -14.85
N GLY A 47 8.36 2.23 -15.94
CA GLY A 47 9.04 3.50 -16.16
C GLY A 47 10.05 3.84 -15.07
N ASP A 48 10.24 5.14 -14.83
CA ASP A 48 11.15 5.68 -13.80
C ASP A 48 10.40 6.48 -12.74
N TRP A 49 9.11 6.17 -12.53
CA TRP A 49 8.27 6.96 -11.63
C TRP A 49 8.79 6.92 -10.19
N GLU A 50 9.30 5.77 -9.73
CA GLU A 50 9.84 5.60 -8.39
C GLU A 50 11.03 6.53 -8.11
N LEU A 51 11.87 6.81 -9.12
CA LEU A 51 12.99 7.75 -8.98
C LEU A 51 12.55 9.22 -8.93
N LYS A 52 11.34 9.51 -9.42
CA LYS A 52 10.80 10.87 -9.50
C LYS A 52 9.83 11.18 -8.37
N GLU A 53 9.12 10.17 -7.89
CA GLU A 53 7.97 10.31 -7.00
C GLU A 53 8.23 9.73 -5.61
N VAL A 54 9.03 8.66 -5.51
CA VAL A 54 9.30 7.95 -4.26
C VAL A 54 10.67 8.31 -3.71
N PHE A 55 11.73 8.02 -4.47
CA PHE A 55 13.11 8.19 -4.02
C PHE A 55 13.62 9.60 -4.34
N THR A 56 13.01 10.60 -3.72
CA THR A 56 13.41 12.00 -3.81
C THR A 56 13.89 12.50 -2.44
N GLU A 57 14.81 13.47 -2.44
CA GLU A 57 15.31 14.08 -1.19
C GLU A 57 14.17 14.62 -0.33
N GLU A 58 13.20 15.30 -0.96
CA GLU A 58 12.06 15.91 -0.28
C GLU A 58 11.16 14.85 0.36
N LYS A 59 10.74 13.81 -0.40
CA LYS A 59 9.86 12.76 0.13
C LYS A 59 10.53 11.98 1.26
N LEU A 60 11.81 11.61 1.13
CA LEU A 60 12.54 10.93 2.19
C LEU A 60 12.69 11.81 3.45
N ASN A 61 12.95 13.12 3.30
CA ASN A 61 12.96 14.03 4.43
C ASN A 61 11.60 14.12 5.13
N ASN A 62 10.51 14.13 4.38
CA ASN A 62 9.16 14.17 4.98
C ASN A 62 8.79 12.86 5.65
N LEU A 63 9.14 11.71 5.06
CA LEU A 63 8.97 10.40 5.69
C LEU A 63 9.73 10.29 7.04
N SER A 64 10.94 10.85 7.12
CA SER A 64 11.71 10.85 8.37
C SER A 64 11.07 11.64 9.52
N LYS A 65 10.13 12.56 9.22
CA LYS A 65 9.33 13.29 10.22
C LYS A 65 8.11 12.49 10.69
N ILE A 66 7.57 11.65 9.80
CA ILE A 66 6.38 10.82 10.05
C ILE A 66 6.77 9.54 10.80
N ILE A 67 7.80 8.86 10.30
CA ILE A 67 8.24 7.57 10.83
C ILE A 67 9.20 7.82 11.98
N THR A 68 8.78 7.47 13.19
CA THR A 68 9.61 7.65 14.38
C THR A 68 10.56 6.48 14.59
N GLU A 69 11.78 6.74 15.04
CA GLU A 69 12.75 5.70 15.38
C GLU A 69 12.15 4.70 16.39
N GLY A 70 12.40 3.42 16.20
CA GLY A 70 11.84 2.34 17.03
C GLY A 70 10.38 1.99 16.70
N SER A 71 9.83 2.50 15.59
CA SER A 71 8.43 2.25 15.24
C SER A 71 8.25 1.24 14.12
N THR A 72 7.02 0.72 14.05
CA THR A 72 6.54 -0.13 12.96
C THR A 72 5.75 0.71 11.95
N VAL A 73 5.91 0.40 10.67
CA VAL A 73 5.07 0.85 9.56
C VAL A 73 4.27 -0.32 9.02
N ILE A 74 3.02 -0.09 8.68
CA ILE A 74 2.16 -1.07 8.01
C ILE A 74 1.83 -0.53 6.61
N ASP A 75 2.18 -1.31 5.59
CA ASP A 75 1.99 -0.99 4.17
C ASP A 75 1.04 -2.00 3.53
N ILE A 76 -0.22 -1.59 3.31
CA ILE A 76 -1.27 -2.42 2.74
C ILE A 76 -1.46 -2.04 1.27
N GLY A 77 -1.34 -3.02 0.37
CA GLY A 77 -1.22 -2.79 -1.07
C GLY A 77 0.20 -2.32 -1.42
N ALA A 78 1.20 -3.03 -0.93
CA ALA A 78 2.61 -2.66 -1.07
C ALA A 78 3.14 -2.75 -2.51
N GLN A 79 2.43 -3.43 -3.40
CA GLN A 79 2.79 -3.63 -4.80
C GLN A 79 4.21 -4.24 -4.93
N THR A 80 5.10 -3.61 -5.68
CA THR A 80 6.51 -4.02 -5.85
C THR A 80 7.40 -3.61 -4.68
N GLY A 81 6.88 -2.88 -3.69
CA GLY A 81 7.58 -2.49 -2.48
C GLY A 81 8.41 -1.22 -2.59
N ASN A 82 8.21 -0.36 -3.59
CA ASN A 82 9.00 0.87 -3.71
C ASN A 82 8.80 1.81 -2.51
N MET A 83 7.54 2.06 -2.11
CA MET A 83 7.25 2.83 -0.88
C MET A 83 7.67 2.07 0.38
N THR A 84 7.49 0.74 0.39
CA THR A 84 7.95 -0.14 1.48
C THR A 84 9.45 0.02 1.76
N VAL A 85 10.27 0.06 0.70
CA VAL A 85 11.72 0.32 0.82
C VAL A 85 11.97 1.72 1.38
N ALA A 86 11.27 2.75 0.89
CA ALA A 86 11.42 4.10 1.45
C ALA A 86 11.04 4.16 2.95
N TYR A 87 10.00 3.46 3.37
CA TYR A 87 9.61 3.35 4.78
C TYR A 87 10.67 2.63 5.63
N SER A 88 11.27 1.57 5.09
CA SER A 88 12.26 0.76 5.79
C SER A 88 13.55 1.52 6.13
N LEU A 89 13.82 2.62 5.44
CA LEU A 89 14.97 3.48 5.75
C LEU A 89 14.85 4.19 7.12
N PHE A 90 13.63 4.30 7.65
CA PHE A 90 13.36 5.04 8.89
C PHE A 90 12.65 4.22 9.96
N ALA A 91 11.99 3.13 9.60
CA ALA A 91 11.27 2.25 10.52
C ALA A 91 12.17 1.13 11.05
N ASP A 92 11.90 0.65 12.26
CA ASP A 92 12.53 -0.57 12.78
C ASP A 92 11.93 -1.81 12.10
N LYS A 93 10.65 -1.74 11.74
CA LYS A 93 9.92 -2.82 11.10
C LYS A 93 8.91 -2.28 10.09
N VAL A 94 8.79 -2.94 8.94
CA VAL A 94 7.74 -2.67 7.96
C VAL A 94 6.99 -3.97 7.67
N LEU A 95 5.69 -4.02 8.01
CA LEU A 95 4.81 -5.12 7.64
C LEU A 95 4.16 -4.76 6.31
N ALA A 96 4.47 -5.51 5.26
CA ALA A 96 4.06 -5.19 3.89
C ALA A 96 3.14 -6.27 3.33
N PHE A 97 1.91 -5.89 2.98
CA PHE A 97 0.89 -6.79 2.45
C PHE A 97 0.65 -6.52 0.97
N GLU A 98 0.81 -7.56 0.17
CA GLU A 98 0.54 -7.52 -1.27
C GLU A 98 -0.09 -8.84 -1.71
N CYS A 99 -1.30 -8.77 -2.25
CA CYS A 99 -2.04 -9.97 -2.62
C CYS A 99 -1.72 -10.49 -4.02
N ASN A 100 -1.32 -9.61 -4.95
CA ASN A 100 -0.95 -10.00 -6.30
C ASN A 100 0.39 -10.77 -6.31
N PRO A 101 0.42 -12.05 -6.73
CA PRO A 101 1.64 -12.84 -6.69
C PRO A 101 2.78 -12.29 -7.58
N ALA A 102 2.47 -11.56 -8.64
CA ALA A 102 3.48 -11.04 -9.56
C ALA A 102 4.25 -9.85 -8.96
N THR A 103 3.54 -8.90 -8.35
CA THR A 103 4.14 -7.76 -7.64
C THR A 103 4.76 -8.19 -6.33
N TYR A 104 4.13 -9.14 -5.63
CA TYR A 104 4.67 -9.74 -4.41
C TYR A 104 6.05 -10.41 -4.64
N GLU A 105 6.29 -11.06 -5.79
CA GLU A 105 7.62 -11.63 -6.10
C GLU A 105 8.72 -10.54 -6.08
N VAL A 106 8.38 -9.32 -6.49
CA VAL A 106 9.33 -8.19 -6.45
C VAL A 106 9.47 -7.63 -5.04
N LEU A 107 8.36 -7.49 -4.30
CA LEU A 107 8.36 -7.10 -2.89
C LEU A 107 9.20 -8.06 -2.04
N GLU A 108 9.07 -9.37 -2.25
CA GLU A 108 9.86 -10.40 -1.57
C GLU A 108 11.37 -10.21 -1.80
N LYS A 109 11.78 -9.90 -3.04
CA LYS A 109 13.19 -9.57 -3.36
C LYS A 109 13.64 -8.27 -2.69
N ASN A 110 12.78 -7.26 -2.59
CA ASN A 110 13.09 -6.04 -1.86
C ASN A 110 13.27 -6.29 -0.36
N ALA A 111 12.51 -7.22 0.21
CA ALA A 111 12.69 -7.66 1.59
C ALA A 111 13.99 -8.45 1.81
N GLU A 112 14.48 -9.19 0.81
CA GLU A 112 15.78 -9.85 0.91
C GLU A 112 16.95 -8.85 1.02
N LEU A 113 16.83 -7.67 0.41
CA LEU A 113 17.82 -6.60 0.50
C LEU A 113 17.66 -5.77 1.79
N ASN A 114 16.45 -5.65 2.32
CA ASN A 114 16.10 -4.79 3.43
C ASN A 114 15.49 -5.64 4.57
N THR A 115 16.33 -6.12 5.48
CA THR A 115 15.99 -7.17 6.48
C THR A 115 14.94 -6.78 7.52
N ASN A 116 14.54 -5.52 7.59
CA ASN A 116 13.45 -5.01 8.42
C ASN A 116 12.09 -4.93 7.68
N ILE A 117 12.02 -5.40 6.43
CA ILE A 117 10.78 -5.58 5.68
C ILE A 117 10.28 -7.01 5.87
N PHE A 118 9.04 -7.16 6.27
CA PHE A 118 8.33 -8.43 6.46
C PHE A 118 7.19 -8.51 5.43
N PRO A 119 7.41 -9.18 4.29
CA PRO A 119 6.42 -9.27 3.22
C PRO A 119 5.41 -10.39 3.47
N TYR A 120 4.13 -10.12 3.19
CA TYR A 120 3.03 -11.05 3.33
C TYR A 120 2.19 -11.09 2.05
N ASN A 121 2.05 -12.28 1.43
CA ASN A 121 1.24 -12.46 0.23
C ASN A 121 -0.24 -12.68 0.59
N TYR A 122 -0.85 -11.66 1.18
CA TYR A 122 -2.25 -11.65 1.59
C TYR A 122 -2.93 -10.36 1.15
N ALA A 123 -4.22 -10.44 0.85
CA ALA A 123 -5.07 -9.26 0.87
C ALA A 123 -5.41 -8.91 2.33
N VAL A 124 -5.54 -7.62 2.63
CA VAL A 124 -6.13 -7.17 3.91
C VAL A 124 -7.58 -6.78 3.62
N SER A 125 -8.51 -7.28 4.45
CA SER A 125 -9.94 -7.07 4.24
C SER A 125 -10.69 -7.05 5.58
N ASP A 126 -11.99 -6.75 5.50
CA ASP A 126 -12.94 -6.83 6.62
C ASP A 126 -13.41 -8.26 6.91
N GLU A 127 -13.13 -9.21 6.02
CA GLU A 127 -13.43 -10.64 6.20
C GLU A 127 -12.21 -11.51 5.87
N GLU A 128 -12.00 -12.56 6.66
CA GLU A 128 -10.98 -13.57 6.38
C GLU A 128 -11.52 -14.61 5.39
N GLY A 129 -10.67 -15.03 4.44
CA GLY A 129 -11.02 -16.14 3.53
C GLY A 129 -10.56 -15.91 2.09
N PRO A 130 -10.98 -16.81 1.19
CA PRO A 130 -10.67 -16.70 -0.23
C PRO A 130 -11.35 -15.47 -0.84
N LEU A 131 -10.61 -14.77 -1.68
CA LEU A 131 -11.05 -13.59 -2.39
C LEU A 131 -10.63 -13.73 -3.86
N GLU A 132 -11.56 -13.53 -4.80
CA GLU A 132 -11.21 -13.44 -6.20
C GLU A 132 -10.59 -12.07 -6.48
N PHE A 133 -9.40 -12.10 -7.05
CA PHE A 133 -8.63 -10.92 -7.42
C PHE A 133 -8.38 -10.95 -8.92
N HIS A 134 -8.49 -9.83 -9.57
CA HIS A 134 -8.27 -9.72 -11.01
C HIS A 134 -6.94 -9.03 -11.29
N TYR A 135 -5.95 -9.80 -11.70
CA TYR A 135 -4.69 -9.26 -12.18
C TYR A 135 -4.91 -8.48 -13.47
N SER A 136 -4.37 -7.29 -13.55
CA SER A 136 -4.33 -6.47 -14.76
C SER A 136 -2.90 -6.29 -15.24
N ASP A 137 -2.63 -6.64 -16.50
CA ASP A 137 -1.32 -6.54 -17.15
C ASP A 137 -1.23 -5.31 -18.07
N ASP A 138 -2.25 -4.46 -18.10
CA ASP A 138 -2.27 -3.32 -18.98
C ASP A 138 -2.05 -1.98 -18.28
N GLY A 139 -0.98 -1.42 -18.65
CA GLY A 139 -0.77 0.02 -18.77
C GLY A 139 -0.58 0.85 -17.52
N LEU A 140 -1.03 0.42 -16.36
CA LEU A 140 -0.95 1.24 -15.15
C LEU A 140 -0.17 0.60 -14.00
N CYS A 141 0.27 -0.65 -14.15
CA CYS A 141 1.01 -1.40 -13.11
C CYS A 141 0.31 -1.45 -11.74
N ASN A 142 -1.02 -1.25 -11.72
CA ASN A 142 -1.79 -1.19 -10.47
C ASN A 142 -1.95 -2.56 -9.79
N GLY A 143 -1.47 -3.62 -10.43
CA GLY A 143 -1.51 -4.95 -9.85
C GLY A 143 -2.88 -5.63 -9.90
N GLY A 144 -3.98 -4.92 -10.01
CA GLY A 144 -5.33 -5.48 -10.10
C GLY A 144 -6.27 -5.00 -8.98
N TYR A 145 -7.45 -5.60 -8.88
CA TYR A 145 -8.49 -5.24 -7.91
C TYR A 145 -9.26 -6.47 -7.44
N ALA A 146 -9.89 -6.37 -6.28
CA ALA A 146 -10.77 -7.41 -5.77
C ALA A 146 -12.21 -7.24 -6.28
N GLU A 147 -12.89 -8.36 -6.58
CA GLU A 147 -14.22 -8.34 -7.20
C GLU A 147 -15.34 -7.73 -6.33
N ARG A 148 -15.10 -7.54 -5.04
CA ARG A 148 -16.08 -6.91 -4.14
C ARG A 148 -16.29 -5.42 -4.38
N THR A 149 -15.46 -4.78 -5.17
CA THR A 149 -15.71 -3.43 -5.63
C THR A 149 -16.62 -3.49 -6.86
N GLU A 150 -17.88 -3.07 -6.74
CA GLU A 150 -18.86 -2.97 -7.85
C GLU A 150 -18.44 -1.98 -8.96
N PHE A 151 -17.15 -1.59 -8.97
CA PHE A 151 -16.67 -0.50 -9.78
C PHE A 151 -16.37 -0.93 -11.20
N GLY A 152 -16.99 -0.13 -12.06
CA GLY A 152 -16.92 -0.24 -13.49
C GLY A 152 -15.50 -0.19 -14.01
N ILE A 153 -15.07 -1.28 -14.23
CA ILE A 153 -13.92 -1.75 -14.93
C ILE A 153 -13.70 -0.94 -16.19
N GLY A 154 -12.73 -0.06 -16.17
CA GLY A 154 -12.15 0.51 -17.39
C GLY A 154 -11.82 -0.64 -18.35
N ASN A 155 -12.19 -0.49 -19.60
CA ASN A 155 -12.21 -1.54 -20.63
C ASN A 155 -10.80 -1.81 -21.17
N THR A 156 -9.84 -2.16 -20.28
CA THR A 156 -8.45 -2.24 -20.62
C THR A 156 -7.86 -3.58 -20.16
N GLY A 157 -7.28 -4.33 -21.08
CA GLY A 157 -6.36 -5.43 -20.89
C GLY A 157 -6.89 -6.82 -20.53
N HIS A 158 -5.98 -7.74 -20.49
CA HIS A 158 -6.22 -9.13 -20.14
C HIS A 158 -6.40 -9.26 -18.63
N ARG A 159 -7.59 -9.62 -18.20
CA ARG A 159 -7.89 -9.89 -16.79
C ARG A 159 -7.72 -11.37 -16.53
N ILE A 160 -6.81 -11.69 -15.64
CA ILE A 160 -6.60 -13.06 -15.20
C ILE A 160 -7.13 -13.12 -13.77
N PRO A 161 -8.27 -13.81 -13.55
CA PRO A 161 -8.74 -14.02 -12.19
C PRO A 161 -7.77 -14.94 -11.46
N ILE A 162 -7.47 -14.60 -10.21
CA ILE A 162 -6.68 -15.41 -9.31
C ILE A 162 -7.32 -15.45 -7.93
N ASP A 163 -7.24 -16.60 -7.27
CA ASP A 163 -7.65 -16.70 -5.89
C ASP A 163 -6.53 -16.22 -4.98
N VAL A 164 -6.82 -15.22 -4.15
CA VAL A 164 -5.95 -14.75 -3.08
C VAL A 164 -6.59 -15.01 -1.73
N TRP A 165 -5.82 -14.98 -0.66
CA TRP A 165 -6.36 -15.10 0.69
C TRP A 165 -6.40 -13.75 1.37
N ALA A 166 -7.56 -13.40 1.92
CA ALA A 166 -7.74 -12.18 2.69
C ALA A 166 -7.59 -12.47 4.19
N VAL A 167 -7.00 -11.52 4.91
CA VAL A 167 -6.84 -11.53 6.36
C VAL A 167 -7.39 -10.25 6.97
N LYS A 168 -7.85 -10.33 8.21
CA LYS A 168 -8.13 -9.15 9.03
C LYS A 168 -6.83 -8.70 9.70
N LEU A 169 -6.45 -7.46 9.50
CA LEU A 169 -5.15 -6.97 9.96
C LEU A 169 -4.96 -7.11 11.47
N GLU A 170 -5.93 -6.70 12.30
CA GLU A 170 -5.80 -6.78 13.76
C GLU A 170 -5.63 -8.23 14.24
N ASP A 171 -6.39 -9.16 13.65
CA ASP A 171 -6.28 -10.59 14.00
C ASP A 171 -4.93 -11.14 13.54
N PHE A 172 -4.50 -10.79 12.32
CA PHE A 172 -3.24 -11.25 11.75
C PHE A 172 -2.02 -10.81 12.57
N VAL A 173 -1.95 -9.55 12.94
CA VAL A 173 -0.84 -8.98 13.73
C VAL A 173 -0.72 -9.65 15.10
N VAL A 174 -1.84 -9.95 15.75
CA VAL A 174 -1.84 -10.66 17.04
C VAL A 174 -1.32 -12.10 16.92
N TRP A 175 -1.59 -12.79 15.80
CA TRP A 175 -1.23 -14.20 15.62
C TRP A 175 0.21 -14.43 15.11
N GLU A 176 0.70 -13.55 14.25
CA GLU A 176 1.98 -13.76 13.54
C GLU A 176 3.15 -13.05 14.21
N ASP A 177 2.90 -12.03 15.01
CA ASP A 177 3.98 -11.21 15.60
C ASP A 177 3.79 -10.94 17.10
N ASP A 178 4.13 -11.95 17.93
CA ASP A 178 4.27 -11.77 19.39
C ASP A 178 5.27 -10.64 19.75
N SER A 179 6.07 -10.15 18.79
CA SER A 179 7.06 -9.11 19.00
C SER A 179 6.48 -7.69 18.92
N MET A 180 5.22 -7.53 18.48
CA MET A 180 4.53 -6.22 18.41
C MET A 180 4.04 -5.73 19.79
N ASP A 181 4.22 -6.53 20.85
CA ASP A 181 3.80 -6.14 22.20
C ASP A 181 4.66 -4.99 22.73
N GLY A 182 4.18 -3.77 22.50
CA GLY A 182 4.84 -2.52 22.88
C GLY A 182 5.39 -1.66 21.75
N ASP A 183 5.45 -2.15 20.53
CA ASP A 183 5.90 -1.37 19.37
C ASP A 183 4.89 -0.29 18.98
N LYS A 184 5.36 0.93 18.80
CA LYS A 184 4.52 2.01 18.30
C LYS A 184 4.35 1.89 16.78
N ILE A 185 3.12 1.92 16.28
CA ILE A 185 2.86 2.10 14.85
C ILE A 185 2.86 3.60 14.56
N SER A 186 3.77 4.05 13.68
CA SER A 186 3.88 5.48 13.31
C SER A 186 3.15 5.82 12.01
N LEU A 187 3.04 4.86 11.09
CA LEU A 187 2.41 5.04 9.79
C LEU A 187 1.63 3.78 9.39
N ILE A 188 0.43 3.98 8.86
CA ILE A 188 -0.34 2.95 8.15
C ILE A 188 -0.67 3.51 6.75
N LYS A 189 -0.19 2.84 5.70
CA LYS A 189 -0.60 3.12 4.32
C LYS A 189 -1.61 2.07 3.89
N ILE A 190 -2.71 2.51 3.29
CA ILE A 190 -3.76 1.68 2.71
C ILE A 190 -4.01 2.14 1.28
N ASP A 191 -3.84 1.25 0.33
CA ASP A 191 -4.02 1.51 -1.09
C ASP A 191 -4.46 0.20 -1.74
N THR A 192 -5.77 -0.01 -1.74
CA THR A 192 -6.40 -1.28 -2.07
C THR A 192 -7.46 -1.13 -3.17
N GLU A 193 -7.30 -0.08 -4.00
CA GLU A 193 -8.16 0.13 -5.17
C GLU A 193 -9.66 0.18 -4.80
N GLY A 194 -9.98 0.91 -3.71
CA GLY A 194 -11.35 1.19 -3.29
C GLY A 194 -11.89 0.38 -2.10
N HIS A 195 -11.09 -0.50 -1.48
CA HIS A 195 -11.48 -1.24 -0.27
C HIS A 195 -10.98 -0.60 1.04
N ASP A 196 -10.33 0.53 0.96
CA ASP A 196 -9.65 1.23 2.05
C ASP A 196 -10.56 1.55 3.23
N LYS A 197 -11.80 1.98 2.95
CA LYS A 197 -12.78 2.33 3.98
C LYS A 197 -13.15 1.14 4.87
N GLU A 198 -13.32 -0.02 4.28
CA GLU A 198 -13.65 -1.25 4.98
C GLU A 198 -12.51 -1.66 5.91
N ILE A 199 -11.27 -1.56 5.42
CA ILE A 199 -10.06 -1.82 6.22
C ILE A 199 -9.98 -0.84 7.39
N LEU A 200 -10.14 0.47 7.16
CA LEU A 200 -10.12 1.50 8.21
C LEU A 200 -11.12 1.22 9.33
N LYS A 201 -12.29 0.67 9.01
CA LYS A 201 -13.30 0.30 10.01
C LYS A 201 -12.84 -0.86 10.90
N THR A 202 -12.09 -1.82 10.35
CA THR A 202 -11.65 -3.02 11.07
C THR A 202 -10.43 -2.79 11.96
N ILE A 203 -9.65 -1.74 11.72
CA ILE A 203 -8.42 -1.43 12.47
C ILE A 203 -8.58 -0.26 13.46
N ARG A 204 -9.82 0.03 13.86
CA ARG A 204 -10.13 1.15 14.76
C ARG A 204 -9.35 1.09 16.07
N ASN A 205 -9.27 -0.08 16.71
CA ASN A 205 -8.57 -0.22 17.98
C ASN A 205 -7.07 0.06 17.84
N MET A 206 -6.47 -0.42 16.76
CA MET A 206 -5.08 -0.15 16.42
C MET A 206 -4.82 1.35 16.21
N ILE A 207 -5.69 2.03 15.46
CA ILE A 207 -5.61 3.46 15.22
C ILE A 207 -5.75 4.25 16.53
N GLU A 208 -6.71 3.91 17.37
CA GLU A 208 -6.93 4.58 18.68
C GLU A 208 -5.74 4.39 19.63
N ALA A 209 -5.14 3.20 19.64
CA ALA A 209 -4.00 2.87 20.50
C ALA A 209 -2.70 3.57 20.10
N HIS A 210 -2.39 3.61 18.80
CA HIS A 210 -1.09 4.05 18.30
C HIS A 210 -1.11 5.46 17.72
N LYS A 211 -2.25 5.95 17.26
CA LYS A 211 -2.43 7.25 16.57
C LYS A 211 -1.42 7.46 15.44
N PRO A 212 -1.31 6.51 14.49
CA PRO A 212 -0.38 6.62 13.38
C PRO A 212 -0.79 7.75 12.45
N VAL A 213 0.13 8.24 11.64
CA VAL A 213 -0.27 8.92 10.39
C VAL A 213 -0.89 7.87 9.48
N ILE A 214 -1.97 8.21 8.77
CA ILE A 214 -2.63 7.30 7.82
C ILE A 214 -2.50 7.88 6.42
N ILE A 215 -2.06 7.06 5.47
CA ILE A 215 -2.14 7.37 4.04
C ILE A 215 -3.20 6.43 3.45
N THR A 216 -4.18 6.96 2.71
CA THR A 216 -5.24 6.17 2.09
C THR A 216 -5.61 6.74 0.72
N GLU A 217 -6.03 5.88 -0.20
CA GLU A 217 -6.39 6.28 -1.56
C GLU A 217 -7.89 6.64 -1.66
N ILE A 218 -8.18 7.68 -2.46
CA ILE A 218 -9.51 7.86 -3.05
C ILE A 218 -9.50 7.25 -4.45
N TYR A 219 -9.86 5.99 -4.53
CA TYR A 219 -9.89 5.28 -5.80
C TYR A 219 -10.77 5.99 -6.85
N ASN A 220 -10.27 6.12 -8.08
CA ASN A 220 -10.94 6.83 -9.17
C ASN A 220 -12.33 6.28 -9.57
N GLY A 221 -12.65 5.05 -9.17
CA GLY A 221 -13.95 4.43 -9.39
C GLY A 221 -15.01 4.78 -8.34
N LEU A 222 -14.65 5.42 -7.23
CA LEU A 222 -15.58 5.75 -6.15
C LEU A 222 -16.57 6.84 -6.56
N THR A 223 -17.82 6.66 -6.18
CA THR A 223 -18.87 7.69 -6.33
C THR A 223 -18.71 8.79 -5.26
N GLU A 224 -19.34 9.97 -5.47
CA GLU A 224 -19.38 11.04 -4.47
C GLU A 224 -19.86 10.54 -3.10
N VAL A 225 -20.83 9.63 -3.07
CA VAL A 225 -21.38 9.06 -1.82
C VAL A 225 -20.32 8.24 -1.08
N GLU A 226 -19.58 7.40 -1.79
CA GLU A 226 -18.55 6.53 -1.22
C GLU A 226 -17.34 7.30 -0.74
N ILE A 227 -16.94 8.34 -1.48
CA ILE A 227 -15.87 9.25 -1.06
C ILE A 227 -16.27 9.99 0.22
N ASN A 228 -17.50 10.51 0.30
CA ASN A 228 -17.98 11.15 1.53
C ASN A 228 -18.09 10.16 2.70
N ASP A 229 -18.38 8.88 2.44
CA ASP A 229 -18.41 7.84 3.47
C ASP A 229 -16.99 7.47 3.94
N LEU A 230 -16.00 7.41 3.05
CA LEU A 230 -14.59 7.27 3.41
C LEU A 230 -14.13 8.44 4.30
N LEU A 231 -14.36 9.68 3.88
CA LEU A 231 -14.01 10.88 4.66
C LEU A 231 -14.74 10.90 6.01
N GLY A 232 -16.02 10.51 6.05
CA GLY A 232 -16.80 10.36 7.28
C GLY A 232 -16.20 9.30 8.22
N THR A 233 -15.69 8.21 7.68
CA THR A 233 -14.98 7.17 8.44
C THR A 233 -13.71 7.74 9.06
N ILE A 234 -12.86 8.42 8.27
CA ILE A 234 -11.62 9.07 8.74
C ILE A 234 -11.93 10.07 9.87
N HIS A 235 -12.92 10.95 9.69
CA HIS A 235 -13.32 11.90 10.73
C HIS A 235 -13.86 11.22 11.99
N SER A 236 -14.58 10.09 11.86
CA SER A 236 -15.09 9.33 13.00
C SER A 236 -13.99 8.68 13.85
N LEU A 237 -12.80 8.52 13.26
CA LEU A 237 -11.59 8.05 13.93
C LEU A 237 -10.82 9.19 14.64
N GLY A 238 -11.27 10.44 14.53
CA GLY A 238 -10.60 11.62 15.10
C GLY A 238 -9.46 12.13 14.25
N TYR A 239 -9.53 11.94 12.93
CA TYR A 239 -8.51 12.34 11.97
C TYR A 239 -9.00 13.43 11.03
N LYS A 240 -8.08 14.27 10.56
CA LYS A 240 -8.27 15.22 9.48
C LYS A 240 -7.52 14.71 8.24
N ALA A 241 -8.17 14.84 7.08
CA ALA A 241 -7.63 14.43 5.80
C ALA A 241 -7.13 15.62 4.98
N TYR A 242 -6.01 15.42 4.29
CA TYR A 242 -5.37 16.41 3.42
C TYR A 242 -4.89 15.72 2.14
N ASP A 243 -4.71 16.49 1.08
CA ASP A 243 -4.23 15.99 -0.21
C ASP A 243 -2.73 15.69 -0.13
N GLU A 244 -2.34 14.42 -0.25
CA GLU A 244 -0.95 13.97 -0.16
C GLU A 244 -0.11 14.47 -1.34
N GLU A 245 -0.65 14.50 -2.54
CA GLU A 245 0.08 14.94 -3.72
C GLU A 245 0.45 16.43 -3.68
N ILE A 246 -0.42 17.26 -3.07
CA ILE A 246 -0.15 18.69 -2.92
C ILE A 246 0.91 18.93 -1.86
N ASN A 247 0.89 18.19 -0.76
CA ASN A 247 1.79 18.41 0.38
C ASN A 247 3.02 17.50 0.40
N ASN A 248 3.10 16.50 -0.48
CA ASN A 248 4.21 15.55 -0.59
C ASN A 248 4.62 14.94 0.75
N LEU A 249 3.65 14.53 1.56
CA LEU A 249 3.82 14.02 2.93
C LEU A 249 4.42 15.02 3.93
N ASP A 250 4.45 16.31 3.64
CA ASP A 250 4.93 17.31 4.58
C ASP A 250 3.88 17.62 5.67
N ILE A 251 4.00 16.91 6.80
CA ILE A 251 3.09 17.08 7.96
C ILE A 251 3.19 18.45 8.63
N ASP A 252 4.24 19.22 8.35
CA ASP A 252 4.40 20.59 8.84
C ASP A 252 3.62 21.60 7.99
N ASN A 253 3.20 21.20 6.76
CA ASN A 253 2.51 22.07 5.80
C ASN A 253 1.39 21.33 5.05
N LEU A 254 0.39 20.85 5.76
CA LEU A 254 -0.67 19.99 5.24
C LEU A 254 -1.67 20.69 4.29
N GLY A 255 -1.69 22.02 4.27
CA GLY A 255 -2.60 22.75 3.39
C GLY A 255 -4.05 22.78 3.87
N LYS A 256 -5.00 22.68 2.92
CA LYS A 256 -6.43 22.74 3.20
C LYS A 256 -6.98 21.36 3.56
N GLU A 257 -7.70 21.27 4.68
CA GLU A 257 -8.42 20.06 5.09
C GLU A 257 -9.51 19.69 4.07
N ILE A 258 -9.56 18.41 3.70
CA ILE A 258 -10.58 17.80 2.85
C ILE A 258 -11.69 17.25 3.74
N LYS A 259 -12.88 17.82 3.65
CA LYS A 259 -14.06 17.46 4.46
C LYS A 259 -15.13 16.71 3.68
N SER A 260 -15.12 16.88 2.37
CA SER A 260 -16.13 16.31 1.49
C SER A 260 -15.57 16.15 0.07
N PHE A 261 -16.27 15.38 -0.75
CA PHE A 261 -15.98 15.27 -2.18
C PHE A 261 -15.74 16.62 -2.88
N ARG A 262 -16.42 17.68 -2.45
CA ARG A 262 -16.30 19.02 -3.06
C ARG A 262 -14.97 19.72 -2.79
N ASP A 263 -14.21 19.24 -1.82
CA ASP A 263 -12.89 19.76 -1.48
C ASP A 263 -11.78 19.12 -2.29
N ILE A 264 -12.08 18.00 -2.98
CA ILE A 264 -11.10 17.24 -3.75
C ILE A 264 -10.84 17.94 -5.07
N ASN A 265 -9.58 18.05 -5.44
CA ASN A 265 -9.19 18.55 -6.75
C ASN A 265 -9.39 17.45 -7.80
N PRO A 266 -10.29 17.59 -8.80
CA PRO A 266 -10.60 16.54 -9.76
C PRO A 266 -9.45 16.21 -10.74
N THR A 267 -8.32 16.89 -10.65
CA THR A 267 -7.16 16.72 -11.53
C THR A 267 -5.93 16.14 -10.83
N SER A 268 -5.96 15.98 -9.51
CA SER A 268 -4.90 15.30 -8.76
C SER A 268 -5.18 13.81 -8.66
N GLY A 269 -4.19 12.96 -8.63
CA GLY A 269 -4.25 11.62 -8.05
C GLY A 269 -4.75 11.77 -6.61
N HIS A 270 -5.18 10.71 -5.95
CA HIS A 270 -6.07 10.95 -4.84
C HIS A 270 -5.64 10.24 -3.56
N ASN A 271 -4.33 10.30 -3.26
CA ASN A 271 -3.87 9.91 -1.94
C ASN A 271 -4.15 10.99 -0.90
N LEU A 272 -4.70 10.57 0.22
CA LEU A 272 -4.90 11.40 1.39
C LEU A 272 -3.85 11.10 2.44
N ILE A 273 -3.29 12.14 3.04
CA ILE A 273 -2.59 12.03 4.30
C ILE A 273 -3.53 12.45 5.42
N CYS A 274 -3.67 11.58 6.43
CA CYS A 274 -4.59 11.79 7.54
C CYS A 274 -3.80 11.85 8.85
N VAL A 275 -4.03 12.90 9.63
CA VAL A 275 -3.38 13.11 10.93
C VAL A 275 -4.41 13.24 12.05
N SER A 276 -4.09 12.71 13.23
CA SER A 276 -4.95 12.84 14.42
C SER A 276 -4.97 14.26 14.94
N ASP A 277 -6.10 14.68 15.51
CA ASP A 277 -6.25 15.96 16.19
C ASP A 277 -5.32 16.12 17.40
#